data_20c593da3f8640f362217738a3ba215a
#
_entry.id   20c593da3f8640f362217738a3ba215a
#
_cell.length_a   1.000
_cell.length_b   1.000
_cell.length_c   1.000
_cell.angle_alpha   90.00
_cell.angle_beta   90.00
_cell.angle_gamma   90.00
#
_symmetry.space_group_name_H-M   'P 1'
#
loop_
_entity.id
_entity.type
_entity.pdbx_description
1 polymer ?
#
loop_
_entity_poly.entity_id
_entity_poly.type
_entity_poly.pdbx_seq_one_letter_code
_entity_poly.pdbx_strand_id
1 'polypeptide(L)'
;MVKNCIKKNVITANKDLLAVHLKLLEDLAESNGVALKFEASVAGGIPIVNAINNGLNANNISKFMGILNGTSNFILSKMTREQTNFEDALDEAQRLGFAEADPTDDVEGVDAARKVVITSYLSFNQVIKLNDVKLTGISGTTLSDINAADQLGFKIKLIGKGTYENGHVHASVEPTLIHKTHQLAAVENEYNAIYVVGDAVGDTMFYGKGAGSLATGSAVVSDLLNVALIFESYLHTLHPEFELK
;
A
#
# COMPACT_ATOMS: atom_id res chain seq x y z
N MET A 1 9.31 19.49 -11.13
CA MET A 1 9.82 18.14 -11.43
C MET A 1 9.23 17.56 -12.72
N VAL A 2 7.92 17.62 -12.95
CA VAL A 2 7.25 17.02 -14.11
C VAL A 2 7.70 17.58 -15.47
N LYS A 3 7.99 18.87 -15.58
CA LYS A 3 8.36 19.51 -16.86
C LYS A 3 9.66 18.98 -17.52
N ASN A 4 10.54 18.32 -16.77
CA ASN A 4 11.81 17.80 -17.32
C ASN A 4 11.76 16.31 -17.67
N CYS A 5 10.64 15.62 -17.42
CA CYS A 5 10.45 14.18 -17.71
C CYS A 5 9.72 13.94 -19.03
N ILE A 6 9.41 14.98 -19.80
CA ILE A 6 8.76 14.86 -21.10
C ILE A 6 9.62 13.96 -22.01
N LYS A 7 9.04 12.84 -22.47
CA LYS A 7 9.69 11.78 -23.29
C LYS A 7 10.68 10.88 -22.53
N LYS A 8 10.57 10.75 -21.20
CA LYS A 8 11.33 9.76 -20.43
C LYS A 8 10.39 8.89 -19.63
N ASN A 9 10.66 7.60 -19.59
CA ASN A 9 10.01 6.70 -18.64
C ASN A 9 10.36 7.13 -17.20
N VAL A 10 9.37 7.06 -16.31
CA VAL A 10 9.51 7.47 -14.91
C VAL A 10 9.20 6.29 -14.01
N ILE A 11 10.10 6.02 -13.07
CA ILE A 11 9.89 5.06 -11.99
C ILE A 11 10.00 5.83 -10.68
N THR A 12 9.01 5.70 -9.80
CA THR A 12 8.95 6.48 -8.56
C THR A 12 8.39 5.68 -7.40
N ALA A 13 8.91 5.95 -6.19
CA ALA A 13 8.34 5.48 -4.92
C ALA A 13 7.65 6.62 -4.15
N ASN A 14 7.52 7.81 -4.75
CA ASN A 14 7.02 8.99 -4.08
C ASN A 14 5.49 8.95 -3.93
N LYS A 15 5.03 8.32 -2.85
CA LYS A 15 3.60 8.19 -2.52
C LYS A 15 2.90 9.53 -2.29
N ASP A 16 3.62 10.54 -1.76
CA ASP A 16 3.05 11.87 -1.49
C ASP A 16 2.62 12.56 -2.78
N LEU A 17 3.50 12.50 -3.79
CA LEU A 17 3.21 13.02 -5.13
C LEU A 17 2.06 12.24 -5.79
N LEU A 18 2.10 10.91 -5.70
CA LEU A 18 1.12 10.03 -6.34
C LEU A 18 -0.27 10.18 -5.70
N ALA A 19 -0.36 10.25 -4.37
CA ALA A 19 -1.64 10.42 -3.69
C ALA A 19 -2.40 11.69 -4.12
N VAL A 20 -1.68 12.71 -4.61
CA VAL A 20 -2.28 13.97 -5.04
C VAL A 20 -2.47 14.05 -6.56
N HIS A 21 -1.55 13.45 -7.34
CA HIS A 21 -1.44 13.74 -8.77
C HIS A 21 -1.43 12.50 -9.68
N LEU A 22 -1.72 11.29 -9.17
CA LEU A 22 -1.56 10.05 -9.94
C LEU A 22 -2.25 10.11 -11.29
N LYS A 23 -3.55 10.42 -11.33
CA LYS A 23 -4.32 10.51 -12.58
C LYS A 23 -3.69 11.49 -13.58
N LEU A 24 -3.29 12.68 -13.11
CA LEU A 24 -2.63 13.67 -13.99
C LEU A 24 -1.28 13.15 -14.53
N LEU A 25 -0.51 12.44 -13.69
CA LEU A 25 0.78 11.90 -14.08
C LEU A 25 0.64 10.75 -15.08
N GLU A 26 -0.39 9.90 -14.95
CA GLU A 26 -0.71 8.87 -15.92
C GLU A 26 -1.15 9.46 -17.26
N ASP A 27 -2.05 10.47 -17.25
CA ASP A 27 -2.48 11.16 -18.48
C ASP A 27 -1.31 11.83 -19.21
N LEU A 28 -0.38 12.41 -18.45
CA LEU A 28 0.84 12.99 -19.01
C LEU A 28 1.78 11.92 -19.57
N ALA A 29 1.92 10.78 -18.92
CA ALA A 29 2.74 9.68 -19.39
C ALA A 29 2.16 9.11 -20.70
N GLU A 30 0.86 8.83 -20.73
CA GLU A 30 0.15 8.32 -21.89
C GLU A 30 0.25 9.28 -23.08
N SER A 31 -0.04 10.58 -22.89
CA SER A 31 0.01 11.60 -23.95
C SER A 31 1.42 11.82 -24.52
N ASN A 32 2.46 11.44 -23.78
CA ASN A 32 3.85 11.52 -24.23
C ASN A 32 4.44 10.17 -24.68
N GLY A 33 3.65 9.08 -24.65
CA GLY A 33 4.08 7.73 -25.03
C GLY A 33 5.20 7.19 -24.15
N VAL A 34 5.17 7.51 -22.85
CA VAL A 34 6.16 7.06 -21.86
C VAL A 34 5.49 6.30 -20.71
N ALA A 35 6.25 5.43 -20.06
CA ALA A 35 5.76 4.68 -18.90
C ALA A 35 5.91 5.49 -17.61
N LEU A 36 4.89 5.41 -16.75
CA LEU A 36 4.95 5.74 -15.33
C LEU A 36 4.80 4.46 -14.52
N LYS A 37 5.80 4.12 -13.70
CA LYS A 37 5.80 2.95 -12.84
C LYS A 37 6.03 3.36 -11.38
N PHE A 38 5.32 2.69 -10.45
CA PHE A 38 5.32 3.15 -9.05
C PHE A 38 5.04 2.04 -8.04
N GLU A 39 5.46 0.80 -8.35
CA GLU A 39 5.24 -0.36 -7.46
C GLU A 39 5.69 -0.09 -6.02
N ALA A 40 6.86 0.51 -5.84
CA ALA A 40 7.43 0.80 -4.54
C ALA A 40 6.66 1.85 -3.71
N SER A 41 5.63 2.48 -4.26
CA SER A 41 4.85 3.52 -3.57
C SER A 41 3.81 2.96 -2.59
N VAL A 42 3.37 1.72 -2.78
CA VAL A 42 2.38 1.04 -1.92
C VAL A 42 2.96 -0.28 -1.43
N ALA A 43 2.98 -0.46 -0.10
CA ALA A 43 3.39 -1.70 0.56
C ALA A 43 4.79 -2.23 0.16
N GLY A 44 5.69 -1.36 -0.25
CA GLY A 44 7.12 -1.59 -0.43
C GLY A 44 7.46 -2.77 -1.34
N GLY A 45 7.81 -3.92 -0.75
CA GLY A 45 8.19 -5.14 -1.50
C GLY A 45 7.02 -6.02 -1.93
N ILE A 46 5.78 -5.67 -1.58
CA ILE A 46 4.58 -6.42 -2.00
C ILE A 46 4.18 -5.92 -3.40
N PRO A 47 4.09 -6.79 -4.43
CA PRO A 47 3.82 -6.38 -5.81
C PRO A 47 2.33 -6.09 -6.04
N ILE A 48 1.74 -5.20 -5.25
CA ILE A 48 0.29 -4.95 -5.25
C ILE A 48 -0.18 -4.12 -6.44
N VAL A 49 0.61 -3.13 -6.87
CA VAL A 49 0.27 -2.29 -8.03
C VAL A 49 0.23 -3.16 -9.29
N ASN A 50 1.25 -4.00 -9.47
CA ASN A 50 1.30 -4.94 -10.59
C ASN A 50 0.21 -6.01 -10.48
N ALA A 51 -0.08 -6.51 -9.28
CA ALA A 51 -1.14 -7.48 -9.07
C ALA A 51 -2.51 -6.92 -9.47
N ILE A 52 -2.85 -5.70 -9.06
CA ILE A 52 -4.12 -5.06 -9.43
C ILE A 52 -4.16 -4.79 -10.94
N ASN A 53 -3.12 -4.17 -11.49
CA ASN A 53 -3.14 -3.72 -12.89
C ASN A 53 -3.03 -4.85 -13.92
N ASN A 54 -2.36 -5.95 -13.59
CA ASN A 54 -2.07 -7.03 -14.55
C ASN A 54 -2.64 -8.38 -14.07
N GLY A 55 -2.48 -8.73 -12.79
CA GLY A 55 -2.88 -10.05 -12.28
C GLY A 55 -4.39 -10.16 -12.02
N LEU A 56 -5.02 -9.08 -11.62
CA LEU A 56 -6.44 -9.02 -11.26
C LEU A 56 -7.29 -8.23 -12.26
N ASN A 57 -6.73 -7.79 -13.37
CA ASN A 57 -7.38 -6.93 -14.35
C ASN A 57 -8.64 -7.54 -15.03
N ALA A 58 -8.83 -8.84 -14.92
CA ALA A 58 -10.04 -9.52 -15.37
C ALA A 58 -11.19 -9.51 -14.34
N ASN A 59 -10.99 -8.86 -13.18
CA ASN A 59 -11.96 -8.81 -12.09
C ASN A 59 -12.43 -7.38 -11.83
N ASN A 60 -13.70 -7.26 -11.43
CA ASN A 60 -14.18 -6.05 -10.78
C ASN A 60 -13.83 -6.14 -9.30
N ILE A 61 -12.91 -5.30 -8.85
CA ILE A 61 -12.55 -5.23 -7.43
C ILE A 61 -13.65 -4.45 -6.71
N SER A 62 -14.28 -5.06 -5.73
CA SER A 62 -15.34 -4.43 -4.93
C SER A 62 -14.82 -3.82 -3.63
N LYS A 63 -13.71 -4.39 -3.12
CA LYS A 63 -13.15 -4.01 -1.83
C LYS A 63 -11.67 -4.37 -1.74
N PHE A 64 -10.92 -3.53 -1.06
CA PHE A 64 -9.64 -3.92 -0.47
C PHE A 64 -9.57 -3.51 1.01
N MET A 65 -8.75 -4.19 1.77
CA MET A 65 -8.38 -3.82 3.13
C MET A 65 -6.96 -4.29 3.43
N GLY A 66 -6.19 -3.50 4.20
CA GLY A 66 -4.81 -3.86 4.41
C GLY A 66 -4.16 -3.21 5.62
N ILE A 67 -3.13 -3.87 6.12
CA ILE A 67 -2.15 -3.34 7.04
C ILE A 67 -1.07 -2.70 6.16
N LEU A 68 -1.14 -1.37 6.01
CA LEU A 68 -0.36 -0.60 5.04
C LEU A 68 0.82 0.16 5.66
N ASN A 69 0.94 0.11 6.99
CA ASN A 69 2.02 0.77 7.71
C ASN A 69 2.65 -0.20 8.71
N GLY A 70 3.97 -0.39 8.60
CA GLY A 70 4.72 -1.36 9.41
C GLY A 70 4.92 -0.89 10.85
N THR A 71 5.14 0.40 11.06
CA THR A 71 5.37 1.00 12.39
C THR A 71 4.15 0.82 13.27
N SER A 72 2.96 1.22 12.80
CA SER A 72 1.72 1.06 13.55
C SER A 72 1.36 -0.40 13.80
N ASN A 73 1.62 -1.29 12.83
CA ASN A 73 1.40 -2.73 13.05
C ASN A 73 2.39 -3.32 14.06
N PHE A 74 3.65 -2.89 14.06
CA PHE A 74 4.62 -3.30 15.07
C PHE A 74 4.16 -2.89 16.47
N ILE A 75 3.77 -1.63 16.66
CA ILE A 75 3.27 -1.09 17.94
C ILE A 75 2.08 -1.91 18.44
N LEU A 76 1.03 -2.07 17.63
CA LEU A 76 -0.16 -2.81 18.03
C LEU A 76 0.13 -4.30 18.28
N SER A 77 1.04 -4.91 17.52
CA SER A 77 1.47 -6.30 17.73
C SER A 77 2.20 -6.45 19.06
N LYS A 78 3.07 -5.50 19.40
CA LYS A 78 3.81 -5.48 20.67
C LYS A 78 2.89 -5.27 21.85
N MET A 79 1.99 -4.27 21.80
CA MET A 79 0.96 -4.05 22.83
C MET A 79 0.15 -5.32 23.10
N THR A 80 -0.25 -6.02 22.04
CA THR A 80 -1.04 -7.26 22.16
C THR A 80 -0.23 -8.40 22.79
N ARG A 81 0.99 -8.63 22.33
CA ARG A 81 1.79 -9.80 22.72
C ARG A 81 2.46 -9.64 24.08
N GLU A 82 2.97 -8.44 24.36
CA GLU A 82 3.77 -8.16 25.55
C GLU A 82 2.98 -7.43 26.64
N GLN A 83 1.71 -7.11 26.38
CA GLN A 83 0.82 -6.43 27.32
C GLN A 83 1.39 -5.08 27.78
N THR A 84 2.04 -4.37 26.87
CA THR A 84 2.66 -3.06 27.12
C THR A 84 1.74 -1.92 26.64
N ASN A 85 1.95 -0.72 27.16
CA ASN A 85 1.22 0.47 26.73
C ASN A 85 1.74 1.00 25.38
N PHE A 86 1.05 1.99 24.83
CA PHE A 86 1.40 2.56 23.53
C PHE A 86 2.78 3.24 23.55
N GLU A 87 3.08 4.02 24.61
CA GLU A 87 4.32 4.78 24.72
C GLU A 87 5.54 3.86 24.75
N ASP A 88 5.51 2.81 25.59
CA ASP A 88 6.61 1.85 25.67
C ASP A 88 6.80 1.08 24.34
N ALA A 89 5.70 0.75 23.67
CA ALA A 89 5.76 0.08 22.37
C ALA A 89 6.32 1.01 21.26
N LEU A 90 6.00 2.30 21.29
CA LEU A 90 6.54 3.32 20.39
C LEU A 90 8.04 3.54 20.63
N ASP A 91 8.45 3.70 21.90
CA ASP A 91 9.87 3.85 22.25
C ASP A 91 10.71 2.67 21.74
N GLU A 92 10.18 1.47 21.87
CA GLU A 92 10.84 0.29 21.32
C GLU A 92 10.89 0.30 19.80
N ALA A 93 9.82 0.73 19.10
CA ALA A 93 9.81 0.87 17.65
C ALA A 93 10.88 1.87 17.18
N GLN A 94 11.04 2.99 17.90
CA GLN A 94 12.09 3.98 17.64
C GLN A 94 13.49 3.42 17.88
N ARG A 95 13.69 2.71 18.99
CA ARG A 95 14.97 2.09 19.33
C ARG A 95 15.41 1.05 18.30
N LEU A 96 14.46 0.32 17.71
CA LEU A 96 14.72 -0.68 16.67
C LEU A 96 14.78 -0.10 15.25
N GLY A 97 14.50 1.20 15.08
CA GLY A 97 14.51 1.88 13.79
C GLY A 97 13.28 1.61 12.92
N PHE A 98 12.18 1.13 13.50
CA PHE A 98 10.88 1.01 12.82
C PHE A 98 10.09 2.30 12.84
N ALA A 99 10.32 3.20 13.80
CA ALA A 99 9.76 4.53 13.86
C ALA A 99 10.85 5.59 13.85
N GLU A 100 10.60 6.72 13.18
CA GLU A 100 11.44 7.91 13.21
C GLU A 100 11.20 8.71 14.51
N ALA A 101 12.01 9.76 14.74
CA ALA A 101 11.84 10.63 15.90
C ALA A 101 10.48 11.34 15.93
N ASP A 102 9.95 11.72 14.76
CA ASP A 102 8.57 12.15 14.58
C ASP A 102 7.77 11.04 13.87
N PRO A 103 7.04 10.21 14.62
CA PRO A 103 6.27 9.09 14.08
C PRO A 103 4.84 9.47 13.66
N THR A 104 4.48 10.75 13.66
CA THR A 104 3.11 11.24 13.51
C THR A 104 2.43 10.67 12.26
N ASP A 105 3.08 10.71 11.10
CA ASP A 105 2.53 10.18 9.85
C ASP A 105 2.19 8.68 9.94
N ASP A 106 2.95 7.92 10.72
CA ASP A 106 2.75 6.49 10.92
C ASP A 106 1.62 6.23 11.94
N VAL A 107 1.72 6.83 13.13
CA VAL A 107 0.79 6.51 14.23
C VAL A 107 -0.58 7.14 14.06
N GLU A 108 -0.67 8.30 13.38
CA GLU A 108 -1.94 8.93 13.02
C GLU A 108 -2.52 8.40 11.70
N GLY A 109 -1.80 7.49 11.02
CA GLY A 109 -2.29 6.77 9.84
C GLY A 109 -2.23 7.55 8.52
N VAL A 110 -1.54 8.69 8.48
CA VAL A 110 -1.44 9.54 7.28
C VAL A 110 -0.68 8.84 6.16
N ASP A 111 0.41 8.12 6.49
CA ASP A 111 1.13 7.27 5.54
C ASP A 111 0.22 6.21 4.92
N ALA A 112 -0.57 5.51 5.76
CA ALA A 112 -1.53 4.52 5.28
C ALA A 112 -2.64 5.16 4.43
N ALA A 113 -3.11 6.36 4.76
CA ALA A 113 -4.14 7.06 4.01
C ALA A 113 -3.66 7.44 2.59
N ARG A 114 -2.41 7.88 2.42
CA ARG A 114 -1.82 8.11 1.09
C ARG A 114 -1.83 6.83 0.24
N LYS A 115 -1.48 5.69 0.84
CA LYS A 115 -1.51 4.39 0.16
C LYS A 115 -2.95 3.94 -0.16
N VAL A 116 -3.92 4.22 0.71
CA VAL A 116 -5.35 3.98 0.44
C VAL A 116 -5.85 4.78 -0.76
N VAL A 117 -5.45 6.06 -0.88
CA VAL A 117 -5.81 6.89 -2.04
C VAL A 117 -5.29 6.27 -3.34
N ILE A 118 -4.01 5.88 -3.38
CA ILE A 118 -3.40 5.25 -4.56
C ILE A 118 -4.09 3.91 -4.88
N THR A 119 -4.28 3.06 -3.87
CA THR A 119 -4.91 1.74 -4.04
C THR A 119 -6.37 1.86 -4.48
N SER A 120 -7.12 2.88 -3.98
CA SER A 120 -8.49 3.14 -4.40
C SER A 120 -8.56 3.51 -5.88
N TYR A 121 -7.65 4.36 -6.34
CA TYR A 121 -7.58 4.70 -7.76
C TYR A 121 -7.29 3.46 -8.62
N LEU A 122 -6.32 2.66 -8.25
CA LEU A 122 -5.96 1.42 -8.98
C LEU A 122 -7.12 0.41 -8.99
N SER A 123 -7.81 0.24 -7.85
CA SER A 123 -8.85 -0.78 -7.71
C SER A 123 -10.18 -0.39 -8.36
N PHE A 124 -10.53 0.90 -8.34
CA PHE A 124 -11.87 1.37 -8.70
C PHE A 124 -11.88 2.36 -9.87
N ASN A 125 -10.72 2.77 -10.36
CA ASN A 125 -10.56 3.83 -11.37
C ASN A 125 -11.28 5.12 -10.98
N GLN A 126 -11.28 5.46 -9.68
CA GLN A 126 -11.91 6.63 -9.11
C GLN A 126 -10.89 7.48 -8.34
N VAL A 127 -10.82 8.76 -8.68
CA VAL A 127 -9.96 9.71 -7.96
C VAL A 127 -10.64 10.14 -6.68
N ILE A 128 -10.02 9.85 -5.55
CA ILE A 128 -10.38 10.39 -4.24
C ILE A 128 -9.24 11.27 -3.72
N LYS A 129 -9.55 12.20 -2.83
CA LYS A 129 -8.54 13.06 -2.19
C LYS A 129 -8.20 12.50 -0.81
N LEU A 130 -7.03 12.87 -0.31
CA LEU A 130 -6.62 12.47 1.05
C LEU A 130 -7.64 12.89 2.12
N ASN A 131 -8.26 14.07 1.96
CA ASN A 131 -9.29 14.58 2.87
C ASN A 131 -10.63 13.81 2.79
N ASP A 132 -10.83 12.99 1.78
CA ASP A 132 -12.02 12.14 1.63
C ASP A 132 -11.85 10.81 2.39
N VAL A 133 -10.63 10.50 2.84
CA VAL A 133 -10.33 9.32 3.65
C VAL A 133 -10.68 9.60 5.10
N LYS A 134 -11.60 8.82 5.68
CA LYS A 134 -11.84 8.86 7.13
C LYS A 134 -10.59 8.37 7.85
N LEU A 135 -9.99 9.22 8.67
CA LEU A 135 -8.71 8.96 9.30
C LEU A 135 -8.81 8.96 10.83
N THR A 136 -8.34 7.89 11.46
CA THR A 136 -8.18 7.75 12.90
C THR A 136 -6.89 6.97 13.17
N GLY A 137 -5.96 7.58 13.91
CA GLY A 137 -4.69 6.96 14.29
C GLY A 137 -4.80 5.94 15.42
N ILE A 138 -3.66 5.39 15.82
CA ILE A 138 -3.56 4.42 16.91
C ILE A 138 -3.14 5.04 18.25
N SER A 139 -2.78 6.31 18.28
CA SER A 139 -2.31 7.01 19.49
C SER A 139 -3.32 6.97 20.65
N GLY A 140 -4.62 6.91 20.33
CA GLY A 140 -5.69 6.75 21.33
C GLY A 140 -5.98 5.30 21.73
N THR A 141 -5.30 4.30 21.16
CA THR A 141 -5.55 2.89 21.46
C THR A 141 -4.88 2.50 22.78
N THR A 142 -5.68 2.06 23.74
CA THR A 142 -5.19 1.68 25.07
C THR A 142 -4.97 0.18 25.22
N LEU A 143 -4.18 -0.20 26.24
CA LEU A 143 -4.03 -1.62 26.60
C LEU A 143 -5.37 -2.25 27.04
N SER A 144 -6.28 -1.44 27.60
CA SER A 144 -7.64 -1.89 27.95
C SER A 144 -8.43 -2.28 26.69
N ASP A 145 -8.31 -1.50 25.61
CA ASP A 145 -8.97 -1.81 24.34
C ASP A 145 -8.43 -3.09 23.71
N ILE A 146 -7.10 -3.26 23.75
CA ILE A 146 -6.41 -4.48 23.28
C ILE A 146 -6.94 -5.70 24.03
N ASN A 147 -7.01 -5.62 25.36
CA ASN A 147 -7.47 -6.72 26.20
C ASN A 147 -8.95 -7.04 26.00
N ALA A 148 -9.78 -6.02 25.88
CA ALA A 148 -11.21 -6.19 25.59
C ALA A 148 -11.42 -6.86 24.22
N ALA A 149 -10.70 -6.41 23.20
CA ALA A 149 -10.74 -7.03 21.87
C ALA A 149 -10.30 -8.51 21.93
N ASP A 150 -9.20 -8.80 22.65
CA ASP A 150 -8.66 -10.15 22.79
C ASP A 150 -9.65 -11.11 23.45
N GLN A 151 -10.33 -10.68 24.52
CA GLN A 151 -11.37 -11.45 25.21
C GLN A 151 -12.57 -11.77 24.31
N LEU A 152 -12.88 -10.86 23.36
CA LEU A 152 -13.96 -11.04 22.40
C LEU A 152 -13.54 -11.84 21.16
N GLY A 153 -12.30 -12.32 21.08
CA GLY A 153 -11.79 -13.09 19.95
C GLY A 153 -11.30 -12.27 18.78
N PHE A 154 -10.97 -10.98 19.01
CA PHE A 154 -10.47 -10.06 18.00
C PHE A 154 -9.04 -9.60 18.30
N LYS A 155 -8.38 -9.04 17.28
CA LYS A 155 -7.18 -8.22 17.40
C LYS A 155 -7.47 -6.83 16.85
N ILE A 156 -6.86 -5.80 17.43
CA ILE A 156 -6.90 -4.44 16.88
C ILE A 156 -5.75 -4.31 15.88
N LYS A 157 -6.08 -3.88 14.66
CA LYS A 157 -5.12 -3.54 13.60
C LYS A 157 -5.47 -2.19 13.01
N LEU A 158 -4.47 -1.38 12.62
CA LEU A 158 -4.71 -0.19 11.81
C LEU A 158 -4.97 -0.65 10.37
N ILE A 159 -6.22 -0.52 9.92
CA ILE A 159 -6.64 -1.00 8.60
C ILE A 159 -6.92 0.17 7.67
N GLY A 160 -6.17 0.21 6.57
CA GLY A 160 -6.56 0.97 5.39
C GLY A 160 -7.57 0.18 4.57
N LYS A 161 -8.68 0.81 4.22
CA LYS A 161 -9.81 0.17 3.54
C LYS A 161 -10.36 1.06 2.44
N GLY A 162 -10.70 0.44 1.31
CA GLY A 162 -11.51 1.02 0.25
C GLY A 162 -12.64 0.06 -0.15
N THR A 163 -13.84 0.60 -0.34
CA THR A 163 -14.99 -0.12 -0.92
C THR A 163 -15.62 0.71 -2.01
N TYR A 164 -16.11 0.06 -3.07
CA TYR A 164 -16.84 0.70 -4.15
C TYR A 164 -18.29 0.22 -4.11
N GLU A 165 -19.20 1.13 -3.76
CA GLU A 165 -20.61 0.83 -3.59
C GLU A 165 -21.48 1.95 -4.19
N ASN A 166 -22.49 1.59 -4.99
CA ASN A 166 -23.43 2.53 -5.59
C ASN A 166 -22.78 3.69 -6.36
N GLY A 167 -21.65 3.44 -7.03
CA GLY A 167 -20.92 4.45 -7.80
C GLY A 167 -20.00 5.35 -6.98
N HIS A 168 -19.83 5.07 -5.69
CA HIS A 168 -19.02 5.86 -4.77
C HIS A 168 -17.92 5.02 -4.11
N VAL A 169 -16.78 5.64 -3.89
CA VAL A 169 -15.69 5.08 -3.10
C VAL A 169 -15.84 5.51 -1.65
N HIS A 170 -15.82 4.56 -0.74
CA HIS A 170 -15.70 4.79 0.70
C HIS A 170 -14.31 4.36 1.13
N ALA A 171 -13.55 5.27 1.71
CA ALA A 171 -12.17 5.04 2.12
C ALA A 171 -11.94 5.40 3.59
N SER A 172 -11.23 4.56 4.32
CA SER A 172 -10.86 4.82 5.70
C SER A 172 -9.49 4.25 6.07
N VAL A 173 -8.88 4.84 7.09
CA VAL A 173 -7.77 4.29 7.87
C VAL A 173 -8.12 4.44 9.32
N GLU A 174 -8.33 3.34 10.01
CA GLU A 174 -8.79 3.38 11.40
C GLU A 174 -8.43 2.08 12.15
N PRO A 175 -8.24 2.13 13.48
CA PRO A 175 -8.14 0.95 14.32
C PRO A 175 -9.40 0.09 14.13
N THR A 176 -9.20 -1.15 13.76
CA THR A 176 -10.29 -2.06 13.37
C THR A 176 -10.18 -3.38 14.13
N LEU A 177 -11.30 -3.87 14.62
CA LEU A 177 -11.41 -5.21 15.21
C LEU A 177 -11.38 -6.27 14.11
N ILE A 178 -10.31 -7.05 14.07
CA ILE A 178 -10.13 -8.16 13.12
C ILE A 178 -10.29 -9.47 13.89
N HIS A 179 -11.26 -10.29 13.49
CA HIS A 179 -11.48 -11.58 14.12
C HIS A 179 -10.22 -12.46 14.03
N LYS A 180 -9.85 -13.17 15.08
CA LYS A 180 -8.59 -13.96 15.17
C LYS A 180 -8.43 -15.01 14.07
N THR A 181 -9.54 -15.47 13.46
CA THR A 181 -9.50 -16.41 12.33
C THR A 181 -9.29 -15.74 10.96
N HIS A 182 -9.38 -14.41 10.87
CA HIS A 182 -9.15 -13.70 9.63
C HIS A 182 -7.65 -13.61 9.36
N GLN A 183 -7.22 -13.77 8.11
CA GLN A 183 -5.81 -13.82 7.72
C GLN A 183 -5.03 -12.56 8.13
N LEU A 184 -5.64 -11.38 8.07
CA LEU A 184 -5.00 -10.13 8.52
C LEU A 184 -4.70 -10.10 10.03
N ALA A 185 -5.40 -10.89 10.86
CA ALA A 185 -5.11 -10.98 12.28
C ALA A 185 -3.76 -11.64 12.58
N ALA A 186 -3.26 -12.48 11.67
CA ALA A 186 -1.99 -13.16 11.78
C ALA A 186 -0.79 -12.32 11.32
N VAL A 187 -1.03 -11.17 10.71
CA VAL A 187 0.03 -10.26 10.24
C VAL A 187 0.57 -9.48 11.44
N GLU A 188 1.80 -9.73 11.83
CA GLU A 188 2.42 -9.17 13.03
C GLU A 188 3.72 -8.42 12.71
N ASN A 189 4.24 -7.70 13.70
CA ASN A 189 5.45 -6.89 13.64
C ASN A 189 5.38 -5.83 12.53
N GLU A 190 6.48 -5.58 11.84
CA GLU A 190 6.59 -4.58 10.77
C GLU A 190 6.01 -5.02 9.42
N TYR A 191 5.41 -6.21 9.35
CA TYR A 191 4.88 -6.74 8.10
C TYR A 191 3.59 -6.07 7.67
N ASN A 192 3.43 -5.98 6.35
CA ASN A 192 2.22 -5.48 5.70
C ASN A 192 1.46 -6.62 5.03
N ALA A 193 0.18 -6.39 4.81
CA ALA A 193 -0.65 -7.25 3.98
C ALA A 193 -1.80 -6.47 3.36
N ILE A 194 -2.19 -6.85 2.15
CA ILE A 194 -3.34 -6.29 1.45
C ILE A 194 -4.24 -7.43 1.02
N TYR A 195 -5.49 -7.33 1.42
CA TYR A 195 -6.56 -8.25 1.09
C TYR A 195 -7.46 -7.60 0.05
N VAL A 196 -7.66 -8.25 -1.08
CA VAL A 196 -8.41 -7.72 -2.23
C VAL A 196 -9.53 -8.71 -2.58
N VAL A 197 -10.71 -8.19 -2.81
CA VAL A 197 -11.91 -8.96 -3.17
C VAL A 197 -12.30 -8.65 -4.61
N GLY A 198 -12.15 -9.64 -5.47
CA GLY A 198 -12.59 -9.58 -6.87
C GLY A 198 -13.84 -10.46 -7.09
N ASP A 199 -14.63 -10.10 -8.08
CA ASP A 199 -15.90 -10.79 -8.39
C ASP A 199 -15.72 -12.22 -8.89
N ALA A 200 -14.66 -12.50 -9.65
CA ALA A 200 -14.40 -13.82 -10.19
C ALA A 200 -13.35 -14.60 -9.39
N VAL A 201 -12.26 -13.93 -8.95
CA VAL A 201 -11.17 -14.58 -8.21
C VAL A 201 -11.52 -14.81 -6.73
N GLY A 202 -12.51 -14.06 -6.21
CA GLY A 202 -12.82 -14.06 -4.79
C GLY A 202 -11.76 -13.31 -3.96
N ASP A 203 -11.46 -13.86 -2.81
CA ASP A 203 -10.57 -13.28 -1.82
C ASP A 203 -9.11 -13.62 -2.13
N THR A 204 -8.27 -12.59 -2.26
CA THR A 204 -6.82 -12.74 -2.41
C THR A 204 -6.09 -11.95 -1.35
N MET A 205 -4.93 -12.41 -0.90
CA MET A 205 -4.09 -11.70 0.06
C MET A 205 -2.64 -11.68 -0.38
N PHE A 206 -2.03 -10.51 -0.31
CA PHE A 206 -0.62 -10.26 -0.58
C PHE A 206 0.05 -9.88 0.74
N TYR A 207 1.13 -10.55 1.10
CA TYR A 207 1.82 -10.39 2.39
C TYR A 207 3.32 -10.26 2.17
N GLY A 208 3.96 -9.39 2.93
CA GLY A 208 5.42 -9.20 2.86
C GLY A 208 5.91 -7.99 3.64
N LYS A 209 7.16 -7.60 3.36
CA LYS A 209 7.76 -6.40 3.94
C LYS A 209 7.22 -5.15 3.25
N GLY A 210 6.56 -4.29 4.03
CA GLY A 210 5.98 -3.03 3.55
C GLY A 210 6.96 -1.88 3.39
N ALA A 211 8.19 -2.02 3.91
CA ALA A 211 9.26 -1.04 3.87
C ALA A 211 10.64 -1.72 3.94
N GLY A 212 11.70 -0.91 3.87
CA GLY A 212 13.08 -1.36 3.93
C GLY A 212 13.80 -1.26 2.58
N SER A 213 15.09 -0.95 2.61
CA SER A 213 15.90 -0.64 1.42
C SER A 213 15.86 -1.74 0.36
N LEU A 214 16.03 -3.01 0.77
CA LEU A 214 16.01 -4.15 -0.16
C LEU A 214 14.61 -4.42 -0.73
N ALA A 215 13.57 -4.33 0.09
CA ALA A 215 12.20 -4.56 -0.33
C ALA A 215 11.75 -3.48 -1.34
N THR A 216 11.96 -2.21 -1.00
CA THR A 216 11.68 -1.07 -1.89
C THR A 216 12.55 -1.11 -3.15
N GLY A 217 13.85 -1.40 -3.01
CA GLY A 217 14.76 -1.55 -4.13
C GLY A 217 14.34 -2.66 -5.09
N SER A 218 13.87 -3.80 -4.59
CA SER A 218 13.34 -4.89 -5.41
C SER A 218 12.16 -4.44 -6.26
N ALA A 219 11.21 -3.69 -5.70
CA ALA A 219 10.05 -3.17 -6.43
C ALA A 219 10.47 -2.16 -7.52
N VAL A 220 11.41 -1.25 -7.21
CA VAL A 220 11.95 -0.29 -8.18
C VAL A 220 12.69 -0.99 -9.33
N VAL A 221 13.50 -2.01 -9.03
CA VAL A 221 14.20 -2.79 -10.05
C VAL A 221 13.23 -3.60 -10.89
N SER A 222 12.17 -4.16 -10.30
CA SER A 222 11.10 -4.85 -11.04
C SER A 222 10.43 -3.92 -12.05
N ASP A 223 10.10 -2.69 -11.63
CA ASP A 223 9.53 -1.68 -12.52
C ASP A 223 10.49 -1.30 -13.66
N LEU A 224 11.79 -1.19 -13.35
CA LEU A 224 12.82 -0.91 -14.36
C LEU A 224 12.90 -2.03 -15.41
N LEU A 225 12.92 -3.28 -14.96
CA LEU A 225 12.94 -4.45 -15.85
C LEU A 225 11.67 -4.53 -16.72
N ASN A 226 10.50 -4.26 -16.14
CA ASN A 226 9.25 -4.23 -16.91
C ASN A 226 9.27 -3.18 -18.01
N VAL A 227 9.81 -1.98 -17.74
CA VAL A 227 9.98 -0.92 -18.75
C VAL A 227 10.98 -1.35 -19.84
N ALA A 228 12.09 -1.97 -19.46
CA ALA A 228 13.10 -2.43 -20.38
C ALA A 228 12.57 -3.53 -21.32
N LEU A 229 11.82 -4.51 -20.80
CA LEU A 229 11.22 -5.60 -21.60
C LEU A 229 10.17 -5.08 -22.58
N ILE A 230 9.35 -4.10 -22.20
CA ILE A 230 8.41 -3.46 -23.13
C ILE A 230 9.17 -2.79 -24.27
N PHE A 231 10.26 -2.10 -23.98
CA PHE A 231 11.08 -1.43 -24.98
C PHE A 231 11.76 -2.43 -25.94
N GLU A 232 12.28 -3.52 -25.41
CA GLU A 232 12.88 -4.63 -26.20
C GLU A 232 11.86 -5.27 -27.15
N SER A 233 10.67 -5.61 -26.66
CA SER A 233 9.58 -6.14 -27.47
C SER A 233 9.18 -5.19 -28.61
N TYR A 234 9.14 -3.88 -28.31
CA TYR A 234 8.84 -2.85 -29.30
C TYR A 234 9.94 -2.74 -30.36
N LEU A 235 11.22 -2.81 -29.99
CA LEU A 235 12.35 -2.82 -30.92
C LEU A 235 12.32 -4.04 -31.83
N HIS A 236 12.06 -5.25 -31.30
CA HIS A 236 11.91 -6.45 -32.10
C HIS A 236 10.77 -6.38 -33.10
N THR A 237 9.67 -5.71 -32.74
CA THR A 237 8.52 -5.52 -33.66
C THR A 237 8.86 -4.58 -34.82
N LEU A 238 9.64 -3.53 -34.55
CA LEU A 238 10.04 -2.54 -35.57
C LEU A 238 11.25 -2.96 -36.38
N HIS A 239 12.15 -3.74 -35.78
CA HIS A 239 13.45 -4.16 -36.33
C HIS A 239 13.69 -5.62 -36.01
N PRO A 240 13.01 -6.57 -36.73
CA PRO A 240 13.15 -7.99 -36.43
C PRO A 240 14.57 -8.56 -36.72
N GLU A 241 15.44 -7.78 -37.38
CA GLU A 241 16.84 -8.10 -37.62
C GLU A 241 17.79 -7.88 -36.46
N PHE A 242 17.32 -7.21 -35.36
CA PHE A 242 18.12 -7.00 -34.16
C PHE A 242 17.96 -8.16 -33.19
N GLU A 243 18.82 -9.18 -33.26
CA GLU A 243 19.03 -10.13 -32.16
C GLU A 243 19.99 -9.49 -31.13
N LEU A 244 19.50 -9.23 -29.92
CA LEU A 244 20.37 -8.90 -28.79
C LEU A 244 21.17 -10.16 -28.41
N LYS A 245 22.48 -10.11 -28.59
CA LYS A 245 23.43 -11.16 -28.17
C LYS A 245 23.74 -11.04 -26.70
#